data_5dcde9e9e59a5252fc21b354d964f399
#
_entry.id   5dcde9e9e59a5252fc21b354d964f399
#
_cell.length_a   1.000
_cell.length_b   1.000
_cell.length_c   1.000
_cell.angle_alpha   90.00
_cell.angle_beta   90.00
_cell.angle_gamma   90.00
#
_symmetry.space_group_name_H-M   'P 1'
#
loop_
_entity.id
_entity.type
_entity.pdbx_description
1 polymer ?
#
loop_
_entity_poly.entity_id
_entity_poly.type
_entity_poly.pdbx_seq_one_letter_code
_entity_poly.pdbx_strand_id
1 'polypeptide(L)'
;MFIFIHGAYHGGWCWDAIADLLGNDGHHVATPDLPGHGRDPGWLADQTMPNYVDCIVALLDATPSKATLVGHSMGGAIATAAATARPDKVKQIIYLTAYIPIDGESVGDVVKTDPASYVQVDRVEVKGIDAVSLKTGTLADAFYNDADARMLAFAEDRVQLQSPIPFRHKFDLNGQMPVPKAAIICSQDRAISPEHQRMMATRAECNPIVDFDAGHSPFVTKPEKLATLIKDLSV
;
A
#
# COMPACT_ATOMS: atom_id res chain seq x y z
N MET A 1 16.21 -2.12 -8.35
CA MET A 1 15.58 -2.75 -7.15
C MET A 1 14.23 -2.10 -6.90
N PHE A 2 13.18 -2.91 -6.79
CA PHE A 2 11.86 -2.48 -6.34
C PHE A 2 11.54 -3.09 -4.98
N ILE A 3 10.90 -2.33 -4.10
CA ILE A 3 10.33 -2.81 -2.84
C ILE A 3 8.83 -2.48 -2.88
N PHE A 4 8.00 -3.52 -2.88
CA PHE A 4 6.56 -3.42 -2.92
C PHE A 4 5.97 -3.55 -1.53
N ILE A 5 5.18 -2.56 -1.12
CA ILE A 5 4.63 -2.43 0.22
C ILE A 5 3.12 -2.57 0.14
N HIS A 6 2.60 -3.66 0.72
CA HIS A 6 1.17 -3.96 0.68
C HIS A 6 0.33 -3.05 1.59
N GLY A 7 -0.97 -3.00 1.34
CA GLY A 7 -1.96 -2.29 2.15
C GLY A 7 -2.46 -3.10 3.35
N ALA A 8 -3.44 -2.53 4.07
CA ALA A 8 -4.14 -3.20 5.15
C ALA A 8 -4.79 -4.51 4.68
N TYR A 9 -4.96 -5.46 5.59
CA TYR A 9 -5.57 -6.79 5.37
C TYR A 9 -4.79 -7.73 4.47
N HIS A 10 -3.83 -7.25 3.71
CA HIS A 10 -3.05 -7.98 2.70
C HIS A 10 -1.70 -8.45 3.26
N GLY A 11 -0.91 -9.09 2.43
CA GLY A 11 0.47 -9.49 2.66
C GLY A 11 1.27 -9.38 1.37
N GLY A 12 2.55 -9.72 1.41
CA GLY A 12 3.44 -9.72 0.24
C GLY A 12 2.92 -10.57 -0.93
N TRP A 13 2.09 -11.57 -0.65
CA TRP A 13 1.44 -12.45 -1.64
C TRP A 13 0.67 -11.69 -2.74
N CYS A 14 0.16 -10.52 -2.44
CA CYS A 14 -0.58 -9.75 -3.44
C CYS A 14 0.29 -9.28 -4.60
N TRP A 15 1.60 -9.23 -4.40
CA TRP A 15 2.58 -8.81 -5.40
C TRP A 15 3.23 -9.96 -6.18
N ASP A 16 2.89 -11.24 -5.89
CA ASP A 16 3.59 -12.40 -6.48
C ASP A 16 3.62 -12.31 -8.02
N ALA A 17 2.50 -12.01 -8.68
CA ALA A 17 2.44 -11.88 -10.13
C ALA A 17 3.32 -10.72 -10.66
N ILE A 18 3.33 -9.59 -9.96
CA ILE A 18 4.17 -8.43 -10.34
C ILE A 18 5.65 -8.77 -10.15
N ALA A 19 5.99 -9.44 -9.05
CA ALA A 19 7.37 -9.84 -8.76
C ALA A 19 7.92 -10.81 -9.81
N ASP A 20 7.10 -11.77 -10.24
CA ASP A 20 7.48 -12.70 -11.32
C ASP A 20 7.70 -11.98 -12.65
N LEU A 21 6.79 -11.08 -13.03
CA LEU A 21 6.90 -10.30 -14.27
C LEU A 21 8.17 -9.44 -14.29
N LEU A 22 8.40 -8.67 -13.22
CA LEU A 22 9.57 -7.80 -13.13
C LEU A 22 10.87 -8.58 -12.95
N GLY A 23 10.83 -9.70 -12.22
CA GLY A 23 11.97 -10.61 -12.07
C GLY A 23 12.41 -11.22 -13.39
N ASN A 24 11.47 -11.64 -14.24
CA ASN A 24 11.73 -12.15 -15.58
C ASN A 24 12.34 -11.09 -16.50
N ASP A 25 12.05 -9.81 -16.26
CA ASP A 25 12.66 -8.67 -16.94
C ASP A 25 14.03 -8.27 -16.35
N GLY A 26 14.56 -9.05 -15.39
CA GLY A 26 15.88 -8.82 -14.79
C GLY A 26 15.92 -7.83 -13.63
N HIS A 27 14.77 -7.41 -13.11
CA HIS A 27 14.71 -6.54 -11.94
C HIS A 27 14.84 -7.32 -10.62
N HIS A 28 15.54 -6.76 -9.66
CA HIS A 28 15.47 -7.22 -8.28
C HIS A 28 14.19 -6.70 -7.61
N VAL A 29 13.40 -7.59 -7.02
CA VAL A 29 12.12 -7.29 -6.40
C VAL A 29 12.06 -7.85 -4.98
N ALA A 30 11.58 -7.06 -4.03
CA ALA A 30 11.21 -7.51 -2.70
C ALA A 30 9.74 -7.20 -2.42
N THR A 31 9.04 -8.19 -1.87
CA THR A 31 7.62 -8.12 -1.50
C THR A 31 7.47 -8.56 -0.05
N PRO A 32 7.96 -7.75 0.92
CA PRO A 32 7.93 -8.15 2.32
C PRO A 32 6.50 -8.33 2.82
N ASP A 33 6.32 -9.31 3.69
CA ASP A 33 5.20 -9.31 4.61
C ASP A 33 5.48 -8.31 5.73
N LEU A 34 4.58 -7.36 5.95
CA LEU A 34 4.70 -6.44 7.08
C LEU A 34 4.43 -7.20 8.40
N PRO A 35 5.04 -6.80 9.53
CA PRO A 35 4.81 -7.45 10.82
C PRO A 35 3.33 -7.71 11.12
N GLY A 36 2.99 -8.96 11.46
CA GLY A 36 1.62 -9.41 11.71
C GLY A 36 0.78 -9.69 10.46
N HIS A 37 1.37 -9.73 9.27
CA HIS A 37 0.71 -10.01 7.99
C HIS A 37 1.39 -11.14 7.21
N GLY A 38 0.68 -11.64 6.20
CA GLY A 38 1.23 -12.54 5.19
C GLY A 38 1.37 -14.00 5.63
N ARG A 39 2.46 -14.64 5.24
CA ARG A 39 2.68 -16.10 5.38
C ARG A 39 2.98 -16.54 6.82
N ASP A 40 3.59 -15.65 7.60
CA ASP A 40 3.76 -15.81 9.04
C ASP A 40 3.18 -14.57 9.72
N PRO A 41 1.87 -14.56 9.98
CA PRO A 41 1.17 -13.36 10.40
C PRO A 41 1.64 -12.80 11.75
N GLY A 42 2.44 -13.56 12.52
CA GLY A 42 2.89 -13.09 13.83
C GLY A 42 1.72 -12.73 14.73
N TRP A 43 1.92 -11.69 15.54
CA TRP A 43 0.93 -11.25 16.51
C TRP A 43 0.27 -9.94 16.07
N LEU A 44 -1.04 -9.81 16.23
CA LEU A 44 -1.75 -8.55 15.95
C LEU A 44 -1.16 -7.34 16.68
N ALA A 45 -0.54 -7.56 17.85
CA ALA A 45 0.12 -6.52 18.62
C ALA A 45 1.36 -5.93 17.90
N ASP A 46 1.97 -6.68 16.97
CA ASP A 46 3.12 -6.22 16.19
C ASP A 46 2.71 -5.32 15.03
N GLN A 47 1.42 -5.28 14.70
CA GLN A 47 0.85 -4.40 13.68
C GLN A 47 0.81 -2.95 14.17
N THR A 48 1.96 -2.29 14.16
CA THR A 48 2.10 -0.86 14.47
C THR A 48 2.79 -0.15 13.32
N MET A 49 2.52 1.15 13.16
CA MET A 49 3.16 1.92 12.09
C MET A 49 4.70 1.96 12.23
N PRO A 50 5.29 2.16 13.43
CA PRO A 50 6.73 2.08 13.59
C PRO A 50 7.31 0.74 13.15
N ASN A 51 6.72 -0.40 13.56
CA ASN A 51 7.21 -1.72 13.15
C ASN A 51 7.15 -1.92 11.63
N TYR A 52 6.11 -1.40 10.98
CA TYR A 52 5.99 -1.44 9.51
C TYR A 52 7.09 -0.63 8.84
N VAL A 53 7.32 0.59 9.33
CA VAL A 53 8.39 1.46 8.80
C VAL A 53 9.76 0.83 9.02
N ASP A 54 10.04 0.31 10.21
CA ASP A 54 11.31 -0.34 10.55
C ASP A 54 11.58 -1.56 9.66
N CYS A 55 10.55 -2.35 9.33
CA CYS A 55 10.66 -3.45 8.37
C CYS A 55 11.17 -2.97 7.00
N ILE A 56 10.62 -1.88 6.48
CA ILE A 56 11.03 -1.33 5.17
C ILE A 56 12.41 -0.65 5.27
N VAL A 57 12.69 0.05 6.36
CA VAL A 57 14.00 0.67 6.61
C VAL A 57 15.09 -0.40 6.67
N ALA A 58 14.87 -1.52 7.35
CA ALA A 58 15.84 -2.62 7.40
C ALA A 58 16.14 -3.19 5.99
N LEU A 59 15.13 -3.32 5.12
CA LEU A 59 15.33 -3.72 3.73
C LEU A 59 16.13 -2.69 2.94
N LEU A 60 15.85 -1.40 3.12
CA LEU A 60 16.60 -0.32 2.49
C LEU A 60 18.07 -0.32 2.93
N ASP A 61 18.31 -0.50 4.22
CA ASP A 61 19.67 -0.55 4.77
C ASP A 61 20.47 -1.77 4.27
N ALA A 62 19.81 -2.91 4.07
CA ALA A 62 20.40 -4.13 3.51
C ALA A 62 20.64 -4.05 1.98
N THR A 63 20.01 -3.11 1.31
CA THR A 63 20.11 -2.97 -0.15
C THR A 63 21.34 -2.16 -0.55
N PRO A 64 22.19 -2.67 -1.49
CA PRO A 64 23.45 -1.99 -1.85
C PRO A 64 23.25 -0.72 -2.69
N SER A 65 22.09 -0.57 -3.33
CA SER A 65 21.75 0.57 -4.19
C SER A 65 20.42 1.19 -3.77
N LYS A 66 20.13 2.40 -4.25
CA LYS A 66 18.82 3.02 -4.04
C LYS A 66 17.69 2.15 -4.61
N ALA A 67 16.58 2.06 -3.90
CA ALA A 67 15.39 1.32 -4.30
C ALA A 67 14.24 2.25 -4.70
N THR A 68 13.42 1.81 -5.65
CA THR A 68 12.09 2.38 -5.90
C THR A 68 11.10 1.71 -4.95
N LEU A 69 10.42 2.49 -4.13
CA LEU A 69 9.33 2.02 -3.27
C LEU A 69 8.01 2.10 -4.04
N VAL A 70 7.24 1.03 -4.03
CA VAL A 70 5.87 1.02 -4.57
C VAL A 70 4.92 0.75 -3.42
N GLY A 71 4.19 1.78 -2.99
CA GLY A 71 3.28 1.70 -1.84
C GLY A 71 1.83 1.63 -2.29
N HIS A 72 1.12 0.56 -1.92
CA HIS A 72 -0.31 0.39 -2.19
C HIS A 72 -1.14 0.72 -0.95
N SER A 73 -2.20 1.51 -1.12
CA SER A 73 -3.16 1.79 -0.03
C SER A 73 -2.44 2.31 1.23
N MET A 74 -2.59 1.68 2.40
CA MET A 74 -1.84 2.01 3.63
C MET A 74 -0.31 1.94 3.40
N GLY A 75 0.16 1.09 2.50
CA GLY A 75 1.58 0.96 2.14
C GLY A 75 2.20 2.24 1.59
N GLY A 76 1.40 3.16 1.05
CA GLY A 76 1.88 4.48 0.64
C GLY A 76 2.34 5.34 1.81
N ALA A 77 1.60 5.33 2.92
CA ALA A 77 2.00 6.04 4.13
C ALA A 77 3.29 5.45 4.73
N ILE A 78 3.44 4.13 4.67
CA ILE A 78 4.67 3.43 5.11
C ILE A 78 5.85 3.80 4.21
N ALA A 79 5.65 3.80 2.88
CA ALA A 79 6.68 4.22 1.91
C ALA A 79 7.13 5.67 2.16
N THR A 80 6.18 6.57 2.46
CA THR A 80 6.45 7.95 2.82
C THR A 80 7.36 8.05 4.05
N ALA A 81 7.00 7.38 5.14
CA ALA A 81 7.78 7.41 6.38
C ALA A 81 9.16 6.76 6.22
N ALA A 82 9.25 5.62 5.52
CA ALA A 82 10.54 4.96 5.26
C ALA A 82 11.47 5.81 4.40
N ALA A 83 10.93 6.49 3.37
CA ALA A 83 11.72 7.41 2.55
C ALA A 83 12.15 8.68 3.31
N THR A 84 11.34 9.14 4.26
CA THR A 84 11.73 10.23 5.17
C THR A 84 12.89 9.81 6.08
N ALA A 85 12.85 8.56 6.58
CA ALA A 85 13.90 8.01 7.44
C ALA A 85 15.21 7.69 6.67
N ARG A 86 15.13 7.33 5.39
CA ARG A 86 16.28 6.93 4.55
C ARG A 86 16.21 7.54 3.14
N PRO A 87 16.25 8.88 3.01
CA PRO A 87 16.14 9.54 1.71
C PRO A 87 17.34 9.22 0.79
N ASP A 88 18.49 8.91 1.36
CA ASP A 88 19.69 8.50 0.65
C ASP A 88 19.61 7.09 0.05
N LYS A 89 18.70 6.24 0.53
CA LYS A 89 18.43 4.87 0.04
C LYS A 89 17.26 4.76 -0.92
N VAL A 90 16.43 5.79 -1.02
CA VAL A 90 15.25 5.78 -1.89
C VAL A 90 15.55 6.54 -3.17
N LYS A 91 15.27 5.90 -4.32
CA LYS A 91 15.37 6.48 -5.64
C LYS A 91 14.12 7.29 -5.98
N GLN A 92 12.96 6.71 -5.69
CA GLN A 92 11.64 7.23 -6.02
C GLN A 92 10.58 6.50 -5.20
N ILE A 93 9.41 7.15 -5.01
CA ILE A 93 8.18 6.49 -4.55
C ILE A 93 7.17 6.49 -5.68
N ILE A 94 6.53 5.33 -5.90
CA ILE A 94 5.34 5.19 -6.75
C ILE A 94 4.17 4.85 -5.82
N TYR A 95 3.21 5.76 -5.72
CA TYR A 95 1.97 5.56 -4.97
C TYR A 95 0.94 4.90 -5.87
N LEU A 96 0.52 3.69 -5.53
CA LEU A 96 -0.52 2.94 -6.23
C LEU A 96 -1.80 2.99 -5.42
N THR A 97 -2.78 3.78 -5.86
CA THR A 97 -4.04 3.98 -5.13
C THR A 97 -3.82 4.05 -3.61
N ALA A 98 -3.01 5.01 -3.17
CA ALA A 98 -2.39 4.99 -1.86
C ALA A 98 -2.78 6.17 -0.98
N TYR A 99 -2.76 5.94 0.34
CA TYR A 99 -2.80 7.03 1.32
C TYR A 99 -1.44 7.73 1.38
N ILE A 100 -1.47 9.06 1.21
CA ILE A 100 -0.29 9.92 1.23
C ILE A 100 -0.52 10.99 2.31
N PRO A 101 -0.18 10.69 3.58
CA PRO A 101 -0.33 11.65 4.67
C PRO A 101 0.67 12.79 4.52
N ILE A 102 0.29 13.96 5.01
CA ILE A 102 1.20 15.07 5.26
C ILE A 102 1.61 15.08 6.74
N ASP A 103 2.53 15.96 7.08
CA ASP A 103 3.03 16.11 8.45
C ASP A 103 1.89 16.34 9.46
N GLY A 104 1.91 15.63 10.58
CA GLY A 104 0.88 15.65 11.61
C GLY A 104 -0.42 14.90 11.31
N GLU A 105 -0.61 14.39 10.09
CA GLU A 105 -1.75 13.52 9.76
C GLU A 105 -1.51 12.06 10.16
N SER A 106 -2.61 11.32 10.34
CA SER A 106 -2.62 9.85 10.36
C SER A 106 -3.38 9.31 9.15
N VAL A 107 -3.18 8.05 8.80
CA VAL A 107 -4.00 7.38 7.76
C VAL A 107 -5.49 7.47 8.11
N GLY A 108 -5.83 7.32 9.41
CA GLY A 108 -7.22 7.41 9.86
C GLY A 108 -7.84 8.80 9.71
N ASP A 109 -7.04 9.87 9.76
CA ASP A 109 -7.56 11.23 9.48
C ASP A 109 -7.89 11.37 7.99
N VAL A 110 -7.00 10.87 7.13
CA VAL A 110 -7.20 10.91 5.68
C VAL A 110 -8.41 10.07 5.27
N VAL A 111 -8.55 8.84 5.79
CA VAL A 111 -9.72 7.97 5.54
C VAL A 111 -11.04 8.67 5.83
N LYS A 112 -11.13 9.43 6.93
CA LYS A 112 -12.36 10.13 7.33
C LYS A 112 -12.79 11.21 6.34
N THR A 113 -11.90 11.70 5.51
CA THR A 113 -12.19 12.76 4.54
C THR A 113 -12.61 12.25 3.16
N ASP A 114 -12.72 10.93 2.98
CA ASP A 114 -13.23 10.30 1.76
C ASP A 114 -14.67 9.77 1.94
N PRO A 115 -15.70 10.59 1.67
CA PRO A 115 -17.10 10.17 1.85
C PRO A 115 -17.57 9.17 0.81
N ALA A 116 -16.81 8.95 -0.27
CA ALA A 116 -17.15 8.04 -1.36
C ALA A 116 -16.55 6.63 -1.16
N SER A 117 -15.82 6.38 -0.07
CA SER A 117 -15.29 5.06 0.25
C SER A 117 -16.39 4.06 0.60
N TYR A 118 -16.32 2.88 -0.01
CA TYR A 118 -17.21 1.74 0.28
C TYR A 118 -16.68 0.84 1.39
N VAL A 119 -15.53 1.13 1.98
CA VAL A 119 -14.91 0.27 3.01
C VAL A 119 -15.75 0.28 4.28
N GLN A 120 -16.21 -0.90 4.66
CA GLN A 120 -16.94 -1.15 5.90
C GLN A 120 -16.22 -2.21 6.73
N VAL A 121 -16.09 -1.95 8.02
CA VAL A 121 -15.38 -2.84 8.94
C VAL A 121 -16.21 -3.15 10.18
N ASP A 122 -15.96 -4.34 10.73
CA ASP A 122 -16.42 -4.73 12.06
C ASP A 122 -15.26 -4.70 13.03
N ARG A 123 -15.52 -4.24 14.25
CA ARG A 123 -14.56 -4.38 15.35
C ARG A 123 -14.67 -5.79 15.92
N VAL A 124 -13.53 -6.41 16.09
CA VAL A 124 -13.39 -7.73 16.68
C VAL A 124 -12.29 -7.69 17.75
N GLU A 125 -12.36 -8.61 18.70
CA GLU A 125 -11.32 -8.78 19.70
C GLU A 125 -10.71 -10.19 19.55
N VAL A 126 -9.38 -10.27 19.49
CA VAL A 126 -8.66 -11.54 19.43
C VAL A 126 -7.65 -11.59 20.58
N LYS A 127 -7.91 -12.48 21.54
CA LYS A 127 -7.05 -12.67 22.73
C LYS A 127 -6.78 -11.36 23.48
N GLY A 128 -7.80 -10.51 23.64
CA GLY A 128 -7.70 -9.25 24.34
C GLY A 128 -7.11 -8.10 23.53
N ILE A 129 -6.90 -8.28 22.21
CA ILE A 129 -6.36 -7.27 21.32
C ILE A 129 -7.45 -6.82 20.33
N ASP A 130 -7.66 -5.51 20.25
CA ASP A 130 -8.57 -4.90 19.27
C ASP A 130 -8.06 -5.15 17.85
N ALA A 131 -8.95 -5.61 16.99
CA ALA A 131 -8.72 -5.75 15.56
C ALA A 131 -9.95 -5.30 14.76
N VAL A 132 -9.78 -5.18 13.45
CA VAL A 132 -10.87 -4.96 12.49
C VAL A 132 -10.84 -6.03 11.41
N SER A 133 -12.04 -6.49 11.05
CA SER A 133 -12.29 -7.34 9.89
C SER A 133 -13.11 -6.56 8.86
N LEU A 134 -12.99 -6.93 7.60
CA LEU A 134 -13.89 -6.41 6.57
C LEU A 134 -15.28 -6.99 6.79
N LYS A 135 -16.33 -6.16 6.72
CA LYS A 135 -17.71 -6.65 6.70
C LYS A 135 -17.95 -7.52 5.48
N THR A 136 -18.88 -8.46 5.59
CA THR A 136 -19.30 -9.30 4.47
C THR A 136 -19.64 -8.44 3.25
N GLY A 137 -19.09 -8.82 2.10
CA GLY A 137 -19.26 -8.10 0.83
C GLY A 137 -18.23 -6.97 0.60
N THR A 138 -17.67 -6.36 1.64
CA THR A 138 -16.73 -5.23 1.48
C THR A 138 -15.50 -5.60 0.66
N LEU A 139 -14.98 -6.83 0.79
CA LEU A 139 -13.83 -7.24 0.00
C LEU A 139 -14.14 -7.19 -1.50
N ALA A 140 -15.28 -7.74 -1.92
CA ALA A 140 -15.72 -7.71 -3.30
C ALA A 140 -16.08 -6.29 -3.77
N ASP A 141 -16.86 -5.55 -2.96
CA ASP A 141 -17.45 -4.29 -3.39
C ASP A 141 -16.45 -3.13 -3.42
N ALA A 142 -15.44 -3.13 -2.50
CA ALA A 142 -14.49 -2.04 -2.35
C ALA A 142 -13.09 -2.38 -2.88
N PHE A 143 -12.56 -3.58 -2.56
CA PHE A 143 -11.17 -3.92 -2.84
C PHE A 143 -10.97 -4.67 -4.16
N TYR A 144 -11.98 -5.44 -4.59
CA TYR A 144 -11.92 -6.33 -5.75
C TYR A 144 -13.13 -6.16 -6.68
N ASN A 145 -13.65 -4.95 -6.80
CA ASN A 145 -14.86 -4.64 -7.57
C ASN A 145 -14.74 -4.87 -9.10
N ASP A 146 -13.51 -5.01 -9.60
CA ASP A 146 -13.21 -5.34 -11.00
C ASP A 146 -12.63 -6.77 -11.17
N ALA A 147 -12.68 -7.59 -10.11
CA ALA A 147 -12.18 -8.96 -10.12
C ALA A 147 -13.26 -9.96 -10.59
N ASP A 148 -12.81 -11.05 -11.22
CA ASP A 148 -13.67 -12.22 -11.42
C ASP A 148 -13.79 -13.05 -10.13
N ALA A 149 -14.68 -14.05 -10.15
CA ALA A 149 -14.93 -14.91 -8.98
C ALA A 149 -13.69 -15.69 -8.51
N ARG A 150 -12.77 -16.05 -9.42
CA ARG A 150 -11.55 -16.78 -9.08
C ARG A 150 -10.55 -15.86 -8.38
N MET A 151 -10.40 -14.64 -8.89
CA MET A 151 -9.54 -13.60 -8.30
C MET A 151 -10.04 -13.21 -6.90
N LEU A 152 -11.36 -13.06 -6.75
CA LEU A 152 -11.97 -12.77 -5.46
C LEU A 152 -11.72 -13.90 -4.46
N ALA A 153 -11.99 -15.16 -4.83
CA ALA A 153 -11.73 -16.32 -3.97
C ALA A 153 -10.26 -16.43 -3.57
N PHE A 154 -9.32 -16.14 -4.49
CA PHE A 154 -7.90 -16.07 -4.19
C PHE A 154 -7.58 -15.07 -3.08
N ALA A 155 -8.23 -13.90 -3.09
CA ALA A 155 -8.05 -12.88 -2.08
C ALA A 155 -8.74 -13.25 -0.74
N GLU A 156 -9.97 -13.79 -0.79
CA GLU A 156 -10.74 -14.21 0.39
C GLU A 156 -9.96 -15.21 1.25
N ASP A 157 -9.24 -16.14 0.63
CA ASP A 157 -8.41 -17.14 1.34
C ASP A 157 -7.19 -16.54 2.05
N ARG A 158 -6.82 -15.29 1.76
CA ARG A 158 -5.52 -14.70 2.15
C ARG A 158 -5.61 -13.42 2.96
N VAL A 159 -6.71 -12.68 2.87
CA VAL A 159 -6.90 -11.46 3.66
C VAL A 159 -6.99 -11.78 5.15
N GLN A 160 -6.44 -10.89 5.96
CA GLN A 160 -6.26 -11.13 7.39
C GLN A 160 -6.88 -9.99 8.21
N LEU A 161 -6.95 -10.17 9.51
CA LEU A 161 -7.34 -9.11 10.43
C LEU A 161 -6.30 -7.99 10.43
N GLN A 162 -6.77 -6.77 10.66
CA GLN A 162 -5.94 -5.58 10.75
C GLN A 162 -6.08 -4.94 12.14
N SER A 163 -4.95 -4.62 12.76
CA SER A 163 -4.96 -3.75 13.95
C SER A 163 -5.39 -2.33 13.58
N PRO A 164 -6.24 -1.66 14.37
CA PRO A 164 -6.56 -0.25 14.16
C PRO A 164 -5.43 0.71 14.56
N ILE A 165 -4.38 0.22 15.23
CA ILE A 165 -3.29 1.03 15.78
C ILE A 165 -2.54 1.80 14.69
N PRO A 166 -2.10 1.19 13.55
CA PRO A 166 -1.38 1.90 12.50
C PRO A 166 -2.14 3.09 11.94
N PHE A 167 -3.47 3.00 11.87
CA PHE A 167 -4.32 4.08 11.34
C PHE A 167 -4.39 5.31 12.23
N ARG A 168 -4.02 5.20 13.51
CA ARG A 168 -4.04 6.30 14.49
C ARG A 168 -2.68 6.99 14.63
N HIS A 169 -1.63 6.40 14.05
CA HIS A 169 -0.28 6.94 14.13
C HIS A 169 -0.17 8.26 13.38
N LYS A 170 0.25 9.32 14.08
CA LYS A 170 0.52 10.63 13.50
C LYS A 170 1.93 10.63 12.92
N PHE A 171 2.06 11.01 11.65
CA PHE A 171 3.36 11.07 11.00
C PHE A 171 4.10 12.36 11.35
N ASP A 172 5.38 12.21 11.67
CA ASP A 172 6.37 13.30 11.74
C ASP A 172 7.28 13.15 10.51
N LEU A 173 7.03 13.96 9.49
CA LEU A 173 7.71 13.87 8.21
C LEU A 173 8.80 14.96 8.05
N ASN A 174 9.05 15.77 9.09
CA ASN A 174 10.07 16.83 9.09
C ASN A 174 10.00 17.77 7.87
N GLY A 175 8.80 18.01 7.35
CA GLY A 175 8.59 18.84 6.18
C GLY A 175 8.62 18.06 4.85
N GLN A 176 9.18 18.64 3.80
CA GLN A 176 9.12 18.07 2.45
C GLN A 176 10.01 16.87 2.27
N MET A 177 9.47 15.82 1.64
CA MET A 177 10.22 14.63 1.28
C MET A 177 11.04 14.85 0.00
N PRO A 178 12.37 14.75 0.07
CA PRO A 178 13.26 15.16 -1.03
C PRO A 178 13.46 14.10 -2.12
N VAL A 179 12.53 13.14 -2.28
CA VAL A 179 12.62 12.09 -3.30
C VAL A 179 11.57 12.28 -4.38
N PRO A 180 11.85 11.90 -5.65
CA PRO A 180 10.85 11.89 -6.71
C PRO A 180 9.63 11.05 -6.35
N LYS A 181 8.44 11.50 -6.72
CA LYS A 181 7.17 10.85 -6.42
C LYS A 181 6.31 10.76 -7.68
N ALA A 182 5.78 9.58 -7.97
CA ALA A 182 4.75 9.37 -8.97
C ALA A 182 3.50 8.79 -8.32
N ALA A 183 2.33 8.99 -8.94
CA ALA A 183 1.09 8.41 -8.45
C ALA A 183 0.31 7.72 -9.58
N ILE A 184 -0.20 6.54 -9.29
CA ILE A 184 -1.12 5.77 -10.14
C ILE A 184 -2.50 5.83 -9.49
N ILE A 185 -3.43 6.50 -10.14
CA ILE A 185 -4.81 6.69 -9.71
C ILE A 185 -5.65 5.57 -10.33
N CYS A 186 -6.21 4.69 -9.52
CA CYS A 186 -7.13 3.66 -10.01
C CYS A 186 -8.52 4.26 -10.21
N SER A 187 -8.97 4.38 -11.47
CA SER A 187 -10.16 5.14 -11.85
C SER A 187 -11.48 4.47 -11.45
N GLN A 188 -11.46 3.17 -11.14
CA GLN A 188 -12.61 2.40 -10.69
C GLN A 188 -12.54 2.02 -9.20
N ASP A 189 -11.60 2.59 -8.47
CA ASP A 189 -11.39 2.30 -7.06
C ASP A 189 -12.59 2.74 -6.20
N ARG A 190 -13.02 1.83 -5.32
CA ARG A 190 -14.09 2.06 -4.34
C ARG A 190 -13.63 2.01 -2.89
N ALA A 191 -12.37 1.64 -2.64
CA ALA A 191 -11.78 1.70 -1.30
C ALA A 191 -11.23 3.10 -0.99
N ILE A 192 -10.56 3.72 -1.98
CA ILE A 192 -10.13 5.13 -1.94
C ILE A 192 -10.63 5.77 -3.22
N SER A 193 -11.54 6.74 -3.12
CA SER A 193 -12.10 7.34 -4.32
C SER A 193 -11.02 7.97 -5.23
N PRO A 194 -11.16 7.91 -6.56
CA PRO A 194 -10.18 8.50 -7.49
C PRO A 194 -9.92 9.97 -7.23
N GLU A 195 -10.95 10.73 -6.87
CA GLU A 195 -10.84 12.14 -6.50
C GLU A 195 -9.98 12.32 -5.26
N HIS A 196 -10.15 11.44 -4.26
CA HIS A 196 -9.37 11.50 -3.03
C HIS A 196 -7.91 11.12 -3.25
N GLN A 197 -7.65 10.07 -4.06
CA GLN A 197 -6.31 9.71 -4.51
C GLN A 197 -5.61 10.89 -5.19
N ARG A 198 -6.30 11.55 -6.13
CA ARG A 198 -5.75 12.67 -6.89
C ARG A 198 -5.49 13.89 -6.00
N MET A 199 -6.38 14.19 -5.05
CA MET A 199 -6.17 15.24 -4.07
C MET A 199 -4.90 15.00 -3.26
N MET A 200 -4.71 13.78 -2.72
CA MET A 200 -3.51 13.41 -1.97
C MET A 200 -2.24 13.48 -2.81
N ALA A 201 -2.28 12.94 -4.04
CA ALA A 201 -1.14 12.97 -4.95
C ALA A 201 -0.73 14.40 -5.35
N THR A 202 -1.71 15.27 -5.56
CA THR A 202 -1.47 16.68 -5.92
C THR A 202 -0.84 17.44 -4.77
N ARG A 203 -1.39 17.31 -3.54
CA ARG A 203 -0.83 18.00 -2.36
C ARG A 203 0.57 17.48 -1.97
N ALA A 204 0.87 16.21 -2.32
CA ALA A 204 2.19 15.61 -2.13
C ALA A 204 3.17 15.92 -3.28
N GLU A 205 2.74 16.74 -4.25
CA GLU A 205 3.55 17.12 -5.43
C GLU A 205 4.06 15.90 -6.24
N CYS A 206 3.20 14.87 -6.39
CA CYS A 206 3.54 13.74 -7.24
C CYS A 206 3.60 14.18 -8.70
N ASN A 207 4.64 13.76 -9.42
CA ASN A 207 4.80 13.98 -10.85
C ASN A 207 5.60 12.83 -11.48
N PRO A 208 5.02 12.05 -12.43
CA PRO A 208 3.67 12.22 -12.97
C PRO A 208 2.55 11.69 -12.04
N ILE A 209 1.32 12.15 -12.29
CA ILE A 209 0.09 11.55 -11.80
C ILE A 209 -0.61 10.92 -13.01
N VAL A 210 -0.81 9.60 -13.02
CA VAL A 210 -1.37 8.86 -14.15
C VAL A 210 -2.63 8.11 -13.75
N ASP A 211 -3.60 8.06 -14.65
CA ASP A 211 -4.80 7.25 -14.47
C ASP A 211 -4.57 5.82 -14.92
N PHE A 212 -5.11 4.87 -14.16
CA PHE A 212 -5.09 3.45 -14.47
C PHE A 212 -6.51 2.89 -14.36
N ASP A 213 -7.00 2.32 -15.45
CA ASP A 213 -8.37 1.77 -15.52
C ASP A 213 -8.45 0.44 -14.76
N ALA A 214 -8.61 0.53 -13.42
CA ALA A 214 -8.72 -0.61 -12.52
C ALA A 214 -9.44 -0.24 -11.22
N GLY A 215 -9.88 -1.26 -10.46
CA GLY A 215 -10.28 -1.15 -9.06
C GLY A 215 -9.10 -1.03 -8.11
N HIS A 216 -9.36 -1.23 -6.80
CA HIS A 216 -8.35 -1.03 -5.74
C HIS A 216 -7.17 -2.02 -5.78
N SER A 217 -7.35 -3.22 -6.37
CA SER A 217 -6.35 -4.29 -6.33
C SER A 217 -5.83 -4.68 -7.72
N PRO A 218 -5.22 -3.73 -8.48
CA PRO A 218 -4.79 -3.95 -9.85
C PRO A 218 -3.64 -4.97 -9.99
N PHE A 219 -2.92 -5.25 -8.91
CA PHE A 219 -1.88 -6.27 -8.86
C PHE A 219 -2.44 -7.71 -9.03
N VAL A 220 -3.73 -7.91 -8.76
CA VAL A 220 -4.44 -9.18 -9.02
C VAL A 220 -5.23 -9.10 -10.32
N THR A 221 -5.92 -7.98 -10.59
CA THR A 221 -6.86 -7.89 -11.70
C THR A 221 -6.20 -7.57 -13.04
N LYS A 222 -5.09 -6.82 -13.05
CA LYS A 222 -4.38 -6.35 -14.27
C LYS A 222 -2.86 -6.35 -14.12
N PRO A 223 -2.23 -7.46 -13.67
CA PRO A 223 -0.81 -7.48 -13.28
C PRO A 223 0.16 -7.10 -14.41
N GLU A 224 -0.06 -7.56 -15.65
CA GLU A 224 0.86 -7.30 -16.77
C GLU A 224 0.87 -5.81 -17.13
N LYS A 225 -0.31 -5.19 -17.20
CA LYS A 225 -0.44 -3.76 -17.49
C LYS A 225 0.16 -2.91 -16.36
N LEU A 226 -0.06 -3.32 -15.11
CA LEU A 226 0.48 -2.63 -13.94
C LEU A 226 2.01 -2.74 -13.90
N ALA A 227 2.58 -3.93 -14.12
CA ALA A 227 4.04 -4.12 -14.15
C ALA A 227 4.70 -3.24 -15.23
N THR A 228 4.09 -3.16 -16.42
CA THR A 228 4.56 -2.28 -17.50
C THR A 228 4.53 -0.82 -17.06
N LEU A 229 3.42 -0.34 -16.52
CA LEU A 229 3.28 1.04 -16.08
C LEU A 229 4.29 1.39 -14.97
N ILE A 230 4.51 0.50 -14.00
CA ILE A 230 5.49 0.71 -12.92
C ILE A 230 6.91 0.83 -13.49
N LYS A 231 7.27 0.02 -14.50
CA LYS A 231 8.57 0.15 -15.20
C LYS A 231 8.71 1.50 -15.91
N ASP A 232 7.68 1.90 -16.65
CA ASP A 232 7.67 3.17 -17.41
C ASP A 232 7.78 4.40 -16.49
N LEU A 233 7.24 4.31 -15.28
CA LEU A 233 7.33 5.36 -14.27
C LEU A 233 8.63 5.34 -13.48
N SER A 234 9.40 4.26 -13.53
CA SER A 234 10.64 4.16 -12.76
C SER A 234 11.80 4.85 -13.48
N VAL A 235 12.24 5.98 -12.95
CA VAL A 235 13.36 6.79 -13.46
C VAL A 235 14.73 6.20 -13.18
#